data_75c16e09b816ab44d917c25a56bbcd15
#
_entry.id   75c16e09b816ab44d917c25a56bbcd15
#
_cell.length_a   1.000
_cell.length_b   1.000
_cell.length_c   1.000
_cell.angle_alpha   90.00
_cell.angle_beta   90.00
_cell.angle_gamma   90.00
#
_symmetry.space_group_name_H-M   'P 1'
#
loop_
_entity.id
_entity.type
_entity.pdbx_description
1 polymer ?
#
loop_
_entity_poly.entity_id
_entity_poly.type
_entity_poly.pdbx_seq_one_letter_code
_entity_poly.pdbx_strand_id
1 'polypeptide(L)'
;MKRMHLKKLLVFAIIFSFIVTTVIGFASEGVKKRSEIPDKYKWNLEDIYSSPEKWNADLNKVLNYYIPKFKNYKGKLSDKNKLLECLKLRDEMMRIADKVYVYAHMKADENQADNKVSEMRSKSETMYAQVSAAVSFIQPELLRLPEKTLKSYMQDKSFADYKMYLDAVLKQKPHTLSPEGEELLALAQDFAGSPYNIFTQLKYADLTFPKIKDDKGNEIQLTEASYGKYLENKDRDFRKRAFEGIYSSFDKVKNTLAATLTAEVKKNVFFAKARKYNSALEASLAQEFIPRSVYDNLIKAVNNNIKYLHKYVELRKKVLNLDKVHIYDMYVPLVANYEMNIDYEQAKKLILEGLKPLGNDYLKVLNIAFNNRWIDVFETENKYTGGYQWGAYDTHPYILMNYNNTMDSVLTLAHELGHAINSYYTNKTQKYINSNVPIFTAEVASTTNELLMINYLLKKAKSDDERLYLLNTLVENIRGTVYTQVMYAEFEKEIHERVEKGEALSAETLSNIWGNLMKKYYGDSFEVDKLATLWWARIPHFYMNFYVYKYATSMAAANEVVKNIEKGDTAKYIEFLKAGSSDYPINVLKKAGVDMTSTKPVDNLLTYFGQLVDEMEKILKKQGKI
;
A
#
# COMPACT_ATOMS: atom_id res chain seq x y z
N MET A 1 9.36 -9.12 17.05
CA MET A 1 10.21 -7.91 16.91
C MET A 1 11.05 -7.87 15.63
N LYS A 2 11.69 -8.97 15.15
CA LYS A 2 12.34 -9.03 13.82
C LYS A 2 11.42 -8.59 12.64
N ARG A 3 10.10 -8.74 12.77
CA ARG A 3 9.14 -8.36 11.70
C ARG A 3 8.66 -6.89 11.72
N MET A 4 8.81 -6.15 12.81
CA MET A 4 8.34 -4.75 12.82
C MET A 4 9.25 -3.83 12.02
N HIS A 5 10.56 -4.08 12.00
CA HIS A 5 11.51 -3.36 11.13
C HIS A 5 11.63 -4.01 9.74
N LEU A 6 11.57 -5.34 9.61
CA LEU A 6 11.55 -6.01 8.30
C LEU A 6 10.22 -5.81 7.55
N LYS A 7 9.08 -5.75 8.25
CA LYS A 7 7.79 -5.36 7.63
C LYS A 7 7.78 -3.91 7.16
N LYS A 8 8.53 -3.01 7.81
CA LYS A 8 8.67 -1.62 7.35
C LYS A 8 9.40 -1.51 6.02
N LEU A 9 10.32 -2.42 5.72
CA LEU A 9 11.10 -2.45 4.48
C LEU A 9 10.46 -3.31 3.37
N LEU A 10 9.78 -4.40 3.72
CA LEU A 10 9.08 -5.26 2.74
C LEU A 10 7.74 -4.69 2.29
N VAL A 11 7.09 -3.84 3.08
CA VAL A 11 5.77 -3.28 2.75
C VAL A 11 5.87 -2.17 1.70
N PHE A 12 6.99 -1.44 1.62
CA PHE A 12 7.21 -0.47 0.53
C PHE A 12 7.36 -1.13 -0.85
N ALA A 13 7.78 -2.39 -0.93
CA ALA A 13 7.93 -3.11 -2.19
C ALA A 13 6.68 -3.87 -2.67
N ILE A 14 5.62 -3.98 -1.84
CA ILE A 14 4.42 -4.81 -2.15
C ILE A 14 3.17 -3.95 -2.48
N ILE A 15 3.21 -2.65 -2.27
CA ILE A 15 2.03 -1.78 -2.43
C ILE A 15 1.65 -1.54 -3.91
N PHE A 16 2.49 -1.90 -4.87
CA PHE A 16 2.28 -1.54 -6.28
C PHE A 16 2.08 -2.74 -7.22
N SER A 17 0.96 -3.42 -7.13
CA SER A 17 0.61 -4.43 -8.14
C SER A 17 -0.88 -4.57 -8.39
N PHE A 18 -1.61 -3.48 -8.59
CA PHE A 18 -2.93 -3.54 -9.22
C PHE A 18 -3.30 -2.24 -9.96
N ILE A 19 -2.32 -1.61 -10.62
CA ILE A 19 -2.63 -0.79 -11.79
C ILE A 19 -2.22 -1.64 -12.99
N VAL A 20 -3.20 -2.16 -13.69
CA VAL A 20 -3.00 -2.92 -14.94
C VAL A 20 -2.47 -1.93 -15.98
N THR A 21 -1.18 -1.94 -16.22
CA THR A 21 -0.61 -1.23 -17.36
C THR A 21 -0.96 -1.97 -18.64
N THR A 22 -1.85 -1.40 -19.43
CA THR A 22 -2.05 -1.77 -20.83
C THR A 22 -0.81 -1.40 -21.63
N VAL A 23 0.06 -2.35 -21.89
CA VAL A 23 1.11 -2.19 -22.90
C VAL A 23 0.48 -2.42 -24.28
N ILE A 24 0.09 -1.36 -24.93
CA ILE A 24 -0.19 -1.39 -26.38
C ILE A 24 1.17 -1.45 -27.07
N GLY A 25 1.41 -2.54 -27.83
CA GLY A 25 2.65 -2.75 -28.55
C GLY A 25 2.82 -1.69 -29.64
N PHE A 26 3.69 -0.72 -29.38
CA PHE A 26 4.42 0.00 -30.42
C PHE A 26 5.60 -0.87 -30.84
N ALA A 27 5.95 -0.81 -32.14
CA ALA A 27 7.12 -1.48 -32.68
C ALA A 27 8.33 -1.17 -31.77
N SER A 28 8.94 -2.18 -31.16
CA SER A 28 9.96 -2.03 -30.14
C SER A 28 11.24 -1.43 -30.76
N GLU A 29 11.45 -0.14 -30.58
CA GLU A 29 12.80 0.28 -30.29
C GLU A 29 13.17 -0.46 -28.98
N GLY A 30 14.25 -1.23 -29.00
CA GLY A 30 14.65 -2.03 -27.83
C GLY A 30 14.77 -1.14 -26.58
N VAL A 31 14.52 -1.72 -25.41
CA VAL A 31 14.62 -1.00 -24.13
C VAL A 31 16.01 -0.34 -24.06
N LYS A 32 16.06 0.96 -23.79
CA LYS A 32 17.31 1.74 -23.79
C LYS A 32 18.22 1.32 -22.63
N LYS A 33 19.53 1.41 -22.86
CA LYS A 33 20.51 1.30 -21.79
C LYS A 33 20.46 2.54 -20.90
N ARG A 34 20.73 2.40 -19.61
CA ARG A 34 20.80 3.54 -18.67
C ARG A 34 21.77 4.63 -19.13
N SER A 35 22.87 4.26 -19.80
CA SER A 35 23.86 5.21 -20.36
C SER A 35 23.30 6.10 -21.47
N GLU A 36 22.23 5.70 -22.13
CA GLU A 36 21.58 6.45 -23.21
C GLU A 36 20.56 7.46 -22.68
N ILE A 37 20.19 7.37 -21.39
CA ILE A 37 19.28 8.31 -20.75
C ILE A 37 20.07 9.52 -20.25
N PRO A 38 19.66 10.76 -20.61
CA PRO A 38 20.28 11.98 -20.10
C PRO A 38 20.23 12.07 -18.57
N ASP A 39 21.29 12.59 -17.93
CA ASP A 39 21.40 12.64 -16.46
C ASP A 39 20.27 13.40 -15.76
N LYS A 40 19.69 14.40 -16.40
CA LYS A 40 18.55 15.14 -15.86
C LYS A 40 17.30 14.31 -15.62
N TYR A 41 17.22 13.12 -16.21
CA TYR A 41 16.12 12.15 -16.04
C TYR A 41 16.51 10.94 -15.18
N LYS A 42 17.67 11.00 -14.54
CA LYS A 42 18.15 9.99 -13.60
C LYS A 42 18.26 10.61 -12.20
N TRP A 43 17.86 9.90 -11.19
CA TRP A 43 18.11 10.34 -9.82
C TRP A 43 19.60 10.45 -9.52
N ASN A 44 19.96 11.26 -8.50
CA ASN A 44 21.35 11.46 -8.11
C ASN A 44 21.66 10.78 -6.78
N LEU A 45 22.01 9.51 -6.81
CA LEU A 45 22.36 8.77 -5.58
C LEU A 45 23.71 9.20 -4.97
N GLU A 46 24.54 9.96 -5.72
CA GLU A 46 25.79 10.50 -5.19
C GLU A 46 25.56 11.53 -4.06
N ASP A 47 24.35 12.09 -3.96
CA ASP A 47 23.95 12.93 -2.84
C ASP A 47 23.88 12.16 -1.51
N ILE A 48 23.73 10.82 -1.55
CA ILE A 48 23.80 9.95 -0.36
C ILE A 48 25.25 9.54 -0.12
N TYR A 49 25.88 8.92 -1.13
CA TYR A 49 27.27 8.51 -1.10
C TYR A 49 27.96 8.80 -2.42
N SER A 50 28.93 9.71 -2.40
CA SER A 50 29.65 10.11 -3.60
C SER A 50 30.64 9.07 -4.12
N SER A 51 30.87 7.97 -3.37
CA SER A 51 31.66 6.82 -3.82
C SER A 51 31.35 5.55 -3.00
N PRO A 52 31.64 4.36 -3.56
CA PRO A 52 31.53 3.09 -2.84
C PRO A 52 32.41 3.03 -1.56
N GLU A 53 33.55 3.73 -1.53
CA GLU A 53 34.45 3.76 -0.35
C GLU A 53 33.77 4.48 0.81
N LYS A 54 33.06 5.58 0.57
CA LYS A 54 32.30 6.29 1.61
C LYS A 54 31.14 5.45 2.15
N TRP A 55 30.46 4.73 1.27
CA TRP A 55 29.43 3.77 1.67
C TRP A 55 30.00 2.65 2.54
N ASN A 56 31.15 2.04 2.14
CA ASN A 56 31.85 1.03 2.92
C ASN A 56 32.34 1.57 4.27
N ALA A 57 32.77 2.82 4.34
CA ALA A 57 33.19 3.45 5.58
C ALA A 57 32.03 3.52 6.59
N ASP A 58 30.84 3.95 6.16
CA ASP A 58 29.66 4.00 7.01
C ASP A 58 29.13 2.59 7.37
N LEU A 59 29.15 1.63 6.44
CA LEU A 59 28.85 0.21 6.73
C LEU A 59 29.76 -0.31 7.87
N ASN A 60 31.08 -0.11 7.74
CA ASN A 60 32.06 -0.55 8.76
C ASN A 60 31.92 0.21 10.08
N LYS A 61 31.54 1.48 10.04
CA LYS A 61 31.27 2.28 11.23
C LYS A 61 30.08 1.74 12.00
N VAL A 62 28.99 1.33 11.32
CA VAL A 62 27.84 0.68 11.96
C VAL A 62 28.28 -0.63 12.62
N LEU A 63 28.97 -1.51 11.87
CA LEU A 63 29.37 -2.84 12.34
C LEU A 63 30.38 -2.81 13.49
N ASN A 64 31.43 -1.99 13.37
CA ASN A 64 32.61 -2.07 14.24
C ASN A 64 32.64 -1.00 15.34
N TYR A 65 31.88 0.07 15.23
CA TYR A 65 31.87 1.14 16.23
C TYR A 65 30.53 1.22 16.98
N TYR A 66 29.38 1.22 16.29
CA TYR A 66 28.09 1.39 16.97
C TYR A 66 27.57 0.10 17.60
N ILE A 67 27.51 -1.00 16.85
CA ILE A 67 26.95 -2.28 17.34
C ILE A 67 27.65 -2.74 18.65
N PRO A 68 28.98 -2.74 18.77
CA PRO A 68 29.63 -3.21 19.99
C PRO A 68 29.29 -2.40 21.26
N LYS A 69 28.93 -1.12 21.10
CA LYS A 69 28.61 -0.24 22.24
C LYS A 69 27.32 -0.65 22.96
N PHE A 70 26.37 -1.30 22.28
CA PHE A 70 25.10 -1.70 22.90
C PHE A 70 25.28 -2.73 24.02
N LYS A 71 26.39 -3.48 24.05
CA LYS A 71 26.71 -4.38 25.14
C LYS A 71 26.80 -3.65 26.51
N ASN A 72 27.17 -2.37 26.51
CA ASN A 72 27.31 -1.56 27.73
C ASN A 72 25.97 -1.16 28.34
N TYR A 73 24.87 -1.27 27.61
CA TYR A 73 23.51 -0.86 28.02
C TYR A 73 22.61 -2.04 28.39
N LYS A 74 22.90 -3.24 27.88
CA LYS A 74 22.11 -4.45 28.16
C LYS A 74 22.06 -4.75 29.66
N GLY A 75 20.84 -4.90 30.20
CA GLY A 75 20.58 -5.12 31.63
C GLY A 75 20.62 -3.84 32.48
N LYS A 76 20.76 -2.65 31.88
CA LYS A 76 20.96 -1.39 32.63
C LYS A 76 19.89 -0.31 32.28
N LEU A 77 18.85 -0.63 31.51
CA LEU A 77 17.88 0.35 31.07
C LEU A 77 16.85 0.75 32.16
N SER A 78 16.96 0.20 33.35
CA SER A 78 16.29 0.71 34.56
C SER A 78 16.89 2.02 35.08
N ASP A 79 18.12 2.33 34.70
CA ASP A 79 18.73 3.65 34.93
C ASP A 79 18.26 4.62 33.82
N LYS A 80 17.66 5.73 34.25
CA LYS A 80 17.09 6.75 33.35
C LYS A 80 18.13 7.31 32.38
N ASN A 81 19.33 7.61 32.87
CA ASN A 81 20.37 8.21 32.05
C ASN A 81 20.93 7.21 31.05
N LYS A 82 21.12 5.94 31.48
CA LYS A 82 21.55 4.84 30.59
C LYS A 82 20.51 4.56 29.50
N LEU A 83 19.24 4.62 29.84
CA LEU A 83 18.17 4.50 28.85
C LEU A 83 18.23 5.62 27.82
N LEU A 84 18.33 6.88 28.26
CA LEU A 84 18.40 8.01 27.34
C LEU A 84 19.64 7.96 26.44
N GLU A 85 20.81 7.63 26.99
CA GLU A 85 22.05 7.43 26.23
C GLU A 85 21.87 6.32 25.18
N CYS A 86 21.28 5.19 25.57
CA CYS A 86 21.04 4.05 24.68
C CYS A 86 20.08 4.40 23.54
N LEU A 87 18.99 5.12 23.80
CA LEU A 87 18.03 5.54 22.78
C LEU A 87 18.67 6.52 21.79
N LYS A 88 19.47 7.47 22.27
CA LYS A 88 20.21 8.40 21.40
C LYS A 88 21.23 7.68 20.52
N LEU A 89 22.00 6.76 21.11
CA LEU A 89 22.98 5.94 20.39
C LEU A 89 22.28 5.07 19.31
N ARG A 90 21.11 4.52 19.64
CA ARG A 90 20.31 3.76 18.68
C ARG A 90 19.92 4.63 17.50
N ASP A 91 19.39 5.83 17.75
CA ASP A 91 18.93 6.72 16.68
C ASP A 91 20.10 7.17 15.79
N GLU A 92 21.27 7.48 16.37
CA GLU A 92 22.48 7.79 15.61
C GLU A 92 22.92 6.63 14.70
N MET A 93 22.97 5.42 15.25
CA MET A 93 23.31 4.23 14.48
C MET A 93 22.31 3.96 13.36
N MET A 94 21.01 4.01 13.66
CA MET A 94 19.96 3.72 12.70
C MET A 94 19.95 4.71 11.53
N ARG A 95 20.19 6.00 11.78
CA ARG A 95 20.29 7.02 10.71
C ARG A 95 21.38 6.67 9.68
N ILE A 96 22.52 6.16 10.13
CA ILE A 96 23.59 5.74 9.23
C ILE A 96 23.22 4.41 8.55
N ALA A 97 22.70 3.45 9.32
CA ALA A 97 22.30 2.15 8.80
C ALA A 97 21.21 2.28 7.71
N ASP A 98 20.23 3.18 7.90
CA ASP A 98 19.21 3.46 6.90
C ASP A 98 19.80 4.03 5.61
N LYS A 99 20.76 4.96 5.68
CA LYS A 99 21.44 5.49 4.48
C LYS A 99 22.20 4.39 3.73
N VAL A 100 22.95 3.54 4.47
CA VAL A 100 23.71 2.42 3.89
C VAL A 100 22.78 1.44 3.19
N TYR A 101 21.64 1.12 3.81
CA TYR A 101 20.66 0.20 3.29
C TYR A 101 19.94 0.76 2.05
N VAL A 102 19.36 1.95 2.17
CA VAL A 102 18.59 2.61 1.12
C VAL A 102 19.43 2.84 -0.13
N TYR A 103 20.68 3.33 0.01
CA TYR A 103 21.57 3.52 -1.11
C TYR A 103 21.85 2.22 -1.88
N ALA A 104 22.20 1.14 -1.16
CA ALA A 104 22.53 -0.14 -1.79
C ALA A 104 21.33 -0.73 -2.57
N HIS A 105 20.13 -0.61 -2.03
CA HIS A 105 18.91 -1.08 -2.67
C HIS A 105 18.54 -0.24 -3.89
N MET A 106 18.47 1.09 -3.77
CA MET A 106 18.18 1.96 -4.92
C MET A 106 19.23 1.82 -6.03
N LYS A 107 20.49 1.61 -5.65
CA LYS A 107 21.56 1.35 -6.62
C LYS A 107 21.37 0.03 -7.36
N ALA A 108 20.91 -1.01 -6.68
CA ALA A 108 20.55 -2.29 -7.30
C ALA A 108 19.33 -2.18 -8.22
N ASP A 109 18.36 -1.32 -7.89
CA ASP A 109 17.17 -1.09 -8.71
C ASP A 109 17.46 -0.34 -10.02
N GLU A 110 18.59 0.35 -10.13
CA GLU A 110 19.07 0.92 -11.40
C GLU A 110 19.41 -0.16 -12.44
N ASN A 111 19.97 -1.29 -11.98
CA ASN A 111 20.37 -2.43 -12.83
C ASN A 111 20.49 -3.70 -11.99
N GLN A 112 19.43 -4.52 -11.95
CA GLN A 112 19.38 -5.76 -11.16
C GLN A 112 20.34 -6.85 -11.67
N ALA A 113 20.91 -6.71 -12.86
CA ALA A 113 21.90 -7.64 -13.40
C ALA A 113 23.36 -7.33 -12.98
N ASP A 114 23.61 -6.22 -12.28
CA ASP A 114 24.94 -5.87 -11.80
C ASP A 114 25.30 -6.62 -10.50
N ASN A 115 26.24 -7.56 -10.62
CA ASN A 115 26.69 -8.38 -9.49
C ASN A 115 27.33 -7.58 -8.36
N LYS A 116 28.02 -6.45 -8.66
CA LYS A 116 28.67 -5.62 -7.63
C LYS A 116 27.63 -4.93 -6.74
N VAL A 117 26.57 -4.39 -7.35
CA VAL A 117 25.48 -3.77 -6.58
C VAL A 117 24.62 -4.81 -5.85
N SER A 118 24.46 -6.00 -6.40
CA SER A 118 23.81 -7.12 -5.71
C SER A 118 24.60 -7.53 -4.45
N GLU A 119 25.92 -7.54 -4.52
CA GLU A 119 26.81 -7.78 -3.36
C GLU A 119 26.68 -6.66 -2.32
N MET A 120 26.62 -5.40 -2.73
CA MET A 120 26.40 -4.26 -1.83
C MET A 120 25.07 -4.38 -1.10
N ARG A 121 24.01 -4.72 -1.83
CA ARG A 121 22.67 -4.97 -1.26
C ARG A 121 22.72 -6.06 -0.21
N SER A 122 23.30 -7.21 -0.51
CA SER A 122 23.43 -8.33 0.43
C SER A 122 24.22 -7.96 1.70
N LYS A 123 25.33 -7.19 1.55
CA LYS A 123 26.08 -6.67 2.70
C LYS A 123 25.24 -5.74 3.58
N SER A 124 24.43 -4.87 2.96
CA SER A 124 23.55 -3.96 3.70
C SER A 124 22.44 -4.71 4.44
N GLU A 125 21.87 -5.76 3.85
CA GLU A 125 20.88 -6.63 4.48
C GLU A 125 21.46 -7.36 5.71
N THR A 126 22.68 -7.89 5.56
CA THR A 126 23.42 -8.54 6.67
C THR A 126 23.73 -7.55 7.79
N MET A 127 24.21 -6.36 7.47
CA MET A 127 24.43 -5.29 8.46
C MET A 127 23.14 -4.96 9.21
N TYR A 128 22.03 -4.79 8.48
CA TYR A 128 20.74 -4.42 9.09
C TYR A 128 20.19 -5.52 10.02
N ALA A 129 20.43 -6.79 9.70
CA ALA A 129 20.12 -7.91 10.58
C ALA A 129 20.94 -7.85 11.89
N GLN A 130 22.23 -7.49 11.81
CA GLN A 130 23.10 -7.32 12.99
C GLN A 130 22.69 -6.10 13.83
N VAL A 131 22.32 -4.98 13.19
CA VAL A 131 21.76 -3.80 13.86
C VAL A 131 20.51 -4.17 14.64
N SER A 132 19.58 -4.88 14.02
CA SER A 132 18.34 -5.34 14.65
C SER A 132 18.61 -6.24 15.86
N ALA A 133 19.57 -7.14 15.74
CA ALA A 133 19.99 -8.01 16.84
C ALA A 133 20.62 -7.21 18.00
N ALA A 134 21.46 -6.21 17.70
CA ALA A 134 22.15 -5.41 18.71
C ALA A 134 21.18 -4.59 19.58
N VAL A 135 20.06 -4.11 19.03
CA VAL A 135 19.07 -3.29 19.76
C VAL A 135 17.87 -4.09 20.27
N SER A 136 17.82 -5.40 20.03
CA SER A 136 16.65 -6.25 20.32
C SER A 136 16.30 -6.33 21.81
N PHE A 137 17.22 -6.07 22.71
CA PHE A 137 17.04 -6.10 24.17
C PHE A 137 16.28 -4.87 24.70
N ILE A 138 16.27 -3.76 23.97
CA ILE A 138 15.73 -2.47 24.47
C ILE A 138 14.25 -2.59 24.84
N GLN A 139 13.41 -3.04 23.93
CA GLN A 139 11.98 -3.13 24.19
C GLN A 139 11.62 -4.14 25.29
N PRO A 140 12.18 -5.37 25.34
CA PRO A 140 11.95 -6.28 26.46
C PRO A 140 12.36 -5.71 27.83
N GLU A 141 13.46 -4.97 27.92
CA GLU A 141 13.85 -4.34 29.18
C GLU A 141 12.87 -3.23 29.58
N LEU A 142 12.44 -2.38 28.64
CA LEU A 142 11.42 -1.36 28.90
C LEU A 142 10.08 -1.96 29.35
N LEU A 143 9.65 -3.06 28.75
CA LEU A 143 8.41 -3.75 29.12
C LEU A 143 8.44 -4.34 30.54
N ARG A 144 9.64 -4.63 31.09
CA ARG A 144 9.82 -5.09 32.48
C ARG A 144 9.79 -3.95 33.50
N LEU A 145 10.01 -2.68 33.10
CA LEU A 145 9.97 -1.55 34.01
C LEU A 145 8.56 -1.36 34.57
N PRO A 146 8.42 -0.93 35.85
CA PRO A 146 7.12 -0.55 36.39
C PRO A 146 6.45 0.54 35.55
N GLU A 147 5.15 0.46 35.38
CA GLU A 147 4.36 1.45 34.63
C GLU A 147 4.60 2.88 35.14
N LYS A 148 4.63 3.05 36.48
CA LYS A 148 4.93 4.33 37.12
C LYS A 148 6.27 4.91 36.67
N THR A 149 7.28 4.06 36.49
CA THR A 149 8.61 4.48 36.03
C THR A 149 8.56 4.98 34.58
N LEU A 150 7.94 4.22 33.68
CA LEU A 150 7.79 4.68 32.28
C LEU A 150 6.99 5.98 32.18
N LYS A 151 5.90 6.13 32.94
CA LYS A 151 5.12 7.37 33.01
C LYS A 151 5.94 8.54 33.54
N SER A 152 6.83 8.32 34.53
CA SER A 152 7.71 9.38 35.03
C SER A 152 8.73 9.82 33.96
N TYR A 153 9.26 8.91 33.16
CA TYR A 153 10.17 9.25 32.06
C TYR A 153 9.47 10.04 30.96
N MET A 154 8.21 9.70 30.63
CA MET A 154 7.42 10.44 29.65
C MET A 154 7.11 11.90 30.08
N GLN A 155 7.17 12.20 31.38
CA GLN A 155 7.01 13.56 31.93
C GLN A 155 8.33 14.34 31.99
N ASP A 156 9.47 13.66 31.86
CA ASP A 156 10.79 14.30 31.89
C ASP A 156 11.09 14.96 30.54
N LYS A 157 11.48 16.24 30.57
CA LYS A 157 11.82 17.02 29.37
C LYS A 157 12.92 16.39 28.54
N SER A 158 13.86 15.64 29.14
CA SER A 158 14.94 14.97 28.42
C SER A 158 14.45 13.83 27.52
N PHE A 159 13.24 13.29 27.76
CA PHE A 159 12.58 12.26 26.99
C PHE A 159 11.48 12.80 26.05
N ALA A 160 11.38 14.11 25.87
CA ALA A 160 10.32 14.71 25.05
C ALA A 160 10.21 14.07 23.65
N ASP A 161 11.35 13.84 22.99
CA ASP A 161 11.41 13.20 21.66
C ASP A 161 10.99 11.72 21.66
N TYR A 162 11.11 11.04 22.81
CA TYR A 162 10.81 9.62 22.99
C TYR A 162 9.44 9.34 23.62
N LYS A 163 8.65 10.37 23.91
CA LYS A 163 7.36 10.23 24.59
C LYS A 163 6.42 9.27 23.89
N MET A 164 6.26 9.40 22.56
CA MET A 164 5.40 8.51 21.76
C MET A 164 5.92 7.08 21.75
N TYR A 165 7.24 6.89 21.65
CA TYR A 165 7.86 5.58 21.71
C TYR A 165 7.61 4.89 23.07
N LEU A 166 7.78 5.60 24.19
CA LEU A 166 7.52 5.07 25.53
C LEU A 166 6.03 4.79 25.77
N ASP A 167 5.13 5.64 25.26
CA ASP A 167 3.69 5.41 25.34
C ASP A 167 3.26 4.17 24.55
N ALA A 168 3.83 3.98 23.36
CA ALA A 168 3.61 2.78 22.56
C ALA A 168 4.08 1.50 23.29
N VAL A 169 5.24 1.55 23.94
CA VAL A 169 5.74 0.44 24.79
C VAL A 169 4.77 0.19 25.95
N LEU A 170 4.30 1.25 26.61
CA LEU A 170 3.37 1.13 27.73
C LEU A 170 2.06 0.45 27.32
N LYS A 171 1.50 0.80 26.17
CA LYS A 171 0.28 0.19 25.62
C LYS A 171 0.44 -1.27 25.21
N GLN A 172 1.66 -1.71 24.88
CA GLN A 172 1.94 -3.11 24.56
C GLN A 172 2.07 -3.98 25.82
N LYS A 173 2.31 -3.37 26.99
CA LYS A 173 2.58 -4.09 28.23
C LYS A 173 1.51 -5.10 28.63
N PRO A 174 0.20 -4.83 28.55
CA PRO A 174 -0.84 -5.82 28.87
C PRO A 174 -0.82 -7.06 27.96
N HIS A 175 -0.22 -6.95 26.79
CA HIS A 175 -0.13 -7.97 25.74
C HIS A 175 1.25 -8.62 25.65
N THR A 176 2.11 -8.38 26.64
CA THR A 176 3.44 -8.99 26.77
C THR A 176 3.37 -10.16 27.74
N LEU A 177 3.95 -11.29 27.35
CA LEU A 177 4.01 -12.51 28.16
C LEU A 177 5.22 -12.51 29.09
N SER A 178 5.37 -13.59 29.88
CA SER A 178 6.60 -13.87 30.61
C SER A 178 7.76 -14.08 29.62
N PRO A 179 9.03 -13.96 30.05
CA PRO A 179 10.18 -14.21 29.17
C PRO A 179 10.10 -15.56 28.46
N GLU A 180 9.71 -16.61 29.15
CA GLU A 180 9.55 -17.96 28.62
C GLU A 180 8.41 -18.03 27.58
N GLY A 181 7.30 -17.32 27.85
CA GLY A 181 6.19 -17.21 26.91
C GLY A 181 6.58 -16.44 25.63
N GLU A 182 7.36 -15.36 25.75
CA GLU A 182 7.87 -14.61 24.58
C GLU A 182 8.86 -15.45 23.77
N GLU A 183 9.72 -16.23 24.43
CA GLU A 183 10.65 -17.15 23.78
C GLU A 183 9.89 -18.23 23.01
N LEU A 184 8.89 -18.86 23.62
CA LEU A 184 8.05 -19.87 22.99
C LEU A 184 7.33 -19.30 21.74
N LEU A 185 6.73 -18.10 21.85
CA LEU A 185 6.11 -17.45 20.71
C LEU A 185 7.10 -17.04 19.63
N ALA A 186 8.35 -16.70 20.01
CA ALA A 186 9.40 -16.41 19.04
C ALA A 186 9.81 -17.67 18.25
N LEU A 187 9.92 -18.82 18.91
CA LEU A 187 10.16 -20.11 18.26
C LEU A 187 9.00 -20.50 17.33
N ALA A 188 7.76 -20.27 17.77
CA ALA A 188 6.58 -20.54 16.96
C ALA A 188 6.49 -19.68 15.66
N GLN A 189 7.21 -18.54 15.59
CA GLN A 189 7.24 -17.70 14.37
C GLN A 189 7.86 -18.41 13.16
N ASP A 190 8.73 -19.37 13.36
CA ASP A 190 9.39 -20.08 12.27
C ASP A 190 8.37 -20.84 11.41
N PHE A 191 7.52 -21.66 12.04
CA PHE A 191 6.46 -22.38 11.30
C PHE A 191 5.24 -21.52 10.99
N ALA A 192 5.02 -20.41 11.69
CA ALA A 192 3.84 -19.55 11.50
C ALA A 192 3.79 -18.86 10.12
N GLY A 193 4.92 -18.84 9.39
CA GLY A 193 4.98 -18.38 7.99
C GLY A 193 4.55 -19.43 6.97
N SER A 194 4.44 -20.71 7.36
CA SER A 194 4.17 -21.82 6.44
C SER A 194 2.89 -21.70 5.64
N PRO A 195 1.73 -21.25 6.18
CA PRO A 195 0.52 -21.10 5.38
C PRO A 195 0.70 -20.21 4.16
N TYR A 196 1.33 -19.06 4.33
CA TYR A 196 1.63 -18.16 3.21
C TYR A 196 2.65 -18.76 2.24
N ASN A 197 3.69 -19.42 2.75
CA ASN A 197 4.70 -20.05 1.91
C ASN A 197 4.08 -21.18 1.05
N ILE A 198 3.21 -22.02 1.62
CA ILE A 198 2.51 -23.08 0.87
C ILE A 198 1.59 -22.46 -0.18
N PHE A 199 0.84 -21.41 0.18
CA PHE A 199 0.01 -20.66 -0.78
C PHE A 199 0.82 -20.13 -1.95
N THR A 200 1.98 -19.51 -1.69
CA THR A 200 2.82 -18.92 -2.75
C THR A 200 3.42 -19.99 -3.66
N GLN A 201 3.91 -21.11 -3.11
CA GLN A 201 4.43 -22.22 -3.92
C GLN A 201 3.32 -22.82 -4.79
N LEU A 202 2.17 -23.15 -4.19
CA LEU A 202 1.03 -23.69 -4.93
C LEU A 202 0.58 -22.74 -6.05
N LYS A 203 0.43 -21.45 -5.74
CA LYS A 203 -0.12 -20.46 -6.67
C LYS A 203 0.85 -20.08 -7.79
N TYR A 204 2.13 -19.89 -7.47
CA TYR A 204 3.09 -19.29 -8.42
C TYR A 204 4.05 -20.31 -9.04
N ALA A 205 4.19 -21.51 -8.45
CA ALA A 205 5.06 -22.55 -8.96
C ALA A 205 4.30 -23.76 -9.53
N ASP A 206 3.32 -24.30 -8.79
CA ASP A 206 2.70 -25.58 -9.13
C ASP A 206 1.42 -25.43 -9.97
N LEU A 207 0.67 -24.31 -9.78
CA LEU A 207 -0.60 -24.13 -10.48
C LEU A 207 -0.37 -23.80 -11.95
N THR A 208 -0.94 -24.64 -12.82
CA THR A 208 -0.88 -24.46 -14.27
C THR A 208 -2.24 -24.04 -14.81
N PHE A 209 -2.22 -23.16 -15.82
CA PHE A 209 -3.41 -22.67 -16.50
C PHE A 209 -3.52 -23.26 -17.90
N PRO A 210 -4.74 -23.46 -18.43
CA PRO A 210 -4.93 -24.00 -19.76
C PRO A 210 -4.52 -23.00 -20.84
N LYS A 211 -4.31 -23.53 -22.04
CA LYS A 211 -4.36 -22.73 -23.26
C LYS A 211 -5.80 -22.50 -23.67
N ILE A 212 -6.08 -21.31 -24.18
CA ILE A 212 -7.39 -20.95 -24.73
C ILE A 212 -7.23 -20.30 -26.11
N LYS A 213 -8.32 -20.21 -26.87
CA LYS A 213 -8.33 -19.44 -28.11
C LYS A 213 -8.61 -17.96 -27.82
N ASP A 214 -7.82 -17.07 -28.41
CA ASP A 214 -8.05 -15.63 -28.37
C ASP A 214 -9.25 -15.22 -29.26
N ASP A 215 -9.52 -13.93 -29.38
CA ASP A 215 -10.57 -13.34 -30.24
C ASP A 215 -10.31 -13.49 -31.74
N LYS A 216 -9.08 -13.87 -32.12
CA LYS A 216 -8.66 -14.14 -33.52
C LYS A 216 -8.54 -15.64 -33.83
N GLY A 217 -8.82 -16.51 -32.85
CA GLY A 217 -8.74 -17.97 -32.97
C GLY A 217 -7.34 -18.57 -32.70
N ASN A 218 -6.35 -17.75 -32.34
CA ASN A 218 -5.01 -18.23 -32.00
C ASN A 218 -5.01 -18.88 -30.63
N GLU A 219 -4.20 -19.95 -30.47
CA GLU A 219 -3.98 -20.58 -29.16
C GLU A 219 -3.02 -19.75 -28.33
N ILE A 220 -3.45 -19.33 -27.13
CA ILE A 220 -2.65 -18.56 -26.19
C ILE A 220 -2.59 -19.24 -24.82
N GLN A 221 -1.45 -19.12 -24.13
CA GLN A 221 -1.26 -19.62 -22.77
C GLN A 221 -1.85 -18.61 -21.78
N LEU A 222 -2.79 -19.06 -20.92
CA LEU A 222 -3.26 -18.25 -19.80
C LEU A 222 -2.19 -18.16 -18.71
N THR A 223 -2.08 -16.98 -18.12
CA THR A 223 -1.28 -16.71 -16.92
C THR A 223 -2.04 -15.76 -15.99
N GLU A 224 -1.73 -15.76 -14.71
CA GLU A 224 -2.26 -14.76 -13.77
C GLU A 224 -1.94 -13.31 -14.20
N ALA A 225 -0.73 -13.10 -14.73
CA ALA A 225 -0.28 -11.78 -15.17
C ALA A 225 -1.07 -11.26 -16.39
N SER A 226 -1.41 -12.14 -17.33
CA SER A 226 -2.15 -11.77 -18.55
C SER A 226 -3.67 -11.69 -18.34
N TYR A 227 -4.19 -12.27 -17.25
CA TYR A 227 -5.63 -12.39 -17.01
C TYR A 227 -6.35 -11.03 -16.96
N GLY A 228 -5.79 -10.05 -16.26
CA GLY A 228 -6.38 -8.70 -16.19
C GLY A 228 -6.56 -8.08 -17.57
N LYS A 229 -5.51 -8.14 -18.42
CA LYS A 229 -5.55 -7.66 -19.80
C LYS A 229 -6.63 -8.37 -20.65
N TYR A 230 -6.81 -9.66 -20.44
CA TYR A 230 -7.81 -10.42 -21.20
C TYR A 230 -9.24 -10.04 -20.80
N LEU A 231 -9.47 -9.63 -19.56
CA LEU A 231 -10.77 -9.13 -19.11
C LEU A 231 -11.15 -7.75 -19.67
N GLU A 232 -10.20 -7.02 -20.24
CA GLU A 232 -10.43 -5.73 -20.92
C GLU A 232 -10.80 -5.91 -22.38
N ASN A 233 -10.69 -7.10 -22.95
CA ASN A 233 -11.00 -7.37 -24.36
C ASN A 233 -12.49 -7.11 -24.66
N LYS A 234 -12.78 -6.57 -25.83
CA LYS A 234 -14.17 -6.29 -26.28
C LYS A 234 -14.97 -7.58 -26.55
N ASP A 235 -14.31 -8.66 -26.97
CA ASP A 235 -14.95 -9.96 -27.15
C ASP A 235 -15.33 -10.58 -25.81
N ARG A 236 -16.64 -10.65 -25.56
CA ARG A 236 -17.18 -11.18 -24.30
C ARG A 236 -16.91 -12.66 -24.13
N ASP A 237 -16.99 -13.44 -25.20
CA ASP A 237 -16.75 -14.89 -25.16
C ASP A 237 -15.28 -15.18 -24.86
N PHE A 238 -14.37 -14.35 -25.36
CA PHE A 238 -12.95 -14.45 -24.97
C PHE A 238 -12.74 -14.11 -23.49
N ARG A 239 -13.35 -13.03 -22.97
CA ARG A 239 -13.29 -12.72 -21.52
C ARG A 239 -13.81 -13.88 -20.66
N LYS A 240 -14.94 -14.48 -21.08
CA LYS A 240 -15.54 -15.63 -20.40
C LYS A 240 -14.59 -16.85 -20.41
N ARG A 241 -14.02 -17.19 -21.57
CA ARG A 241 -13.04 -18.30 -21.68
C ARG A 241 -11.81 -18.06 -20.79
N ALA A 242 -11.31 -16.82 -20.74
CA ALA A 242 -10.18 -16.47 -19.87
C ALA A 242 -10.56 -16.63 -18.39
N PHE A 243 -11.72 -16.16 -17.98
CA PHE A 243 -12.26 -16.34 -16.64
C PHE A 243 -12.41 -17.81 -16.27
N GLU A 244 -13.10 -18.59 -17.09
CA GLU A 244 -13.32 -20.03 -16.86
C GLU A 244 -12.00 -20.79 -16.79
N GLY A 245 -11.03 -20.48 -17.66
CA GLY A 245 -9.72 -21.11 -17.68
C GLY A 245 -8.92 -20.87 -16.40
N ILE A 246 -8.90 -19.63 -15.91
CA ILE A 246 -8.21 -19.29 -14.66
C ILE A 246 -8.89 -19.97 -13.47
N TYR A 247 -10.20 -19.81 -13.29
CA TYR A 247 -10.89 -20.29 -12.09
C TYR A 247 -11.10 -21.80 -12.07
N SER A 248 -11.18 -22.47 -13.22
CA SER A 248 -11.15 -23.93 -13.28
C SER A 248 -9.84 -24.54 -12.77
N SER A 249 -8.72 -23.81 -12.94
CA SER A 249 -7.44 -24.24 -12.36
C SER A 249 -7.43 -24.09 -10.83
N PHE A 250 -7.97 -23.01 -10.30
CA PHE A 250 -8.15 -22.81 -8.85
C PHE A 250 -9.13 -23.83 -8.26
N ASP A 251 -10.20 -24.20 -8.98
CA ASP A 251 -11.18 -25.20 -8.52
C ASP A 251 -10.54 -26.56 -8.26
N LYS A 252 -9.57 -26.96 -9.07
CA LYS A 252 -8.84 -28.24 -8.89
C LYS A 252 -8.08 -28.34 -7.57
N VAL A 253 -7.64 -27.19 -7.02
CA VAL A 253 -6.81 -27.11 -5.80
C VAL A 253 -7.49 -26.36 -4.67
N LYS A 254 -8.78 -26.07 -4.79
CA LYS A 254 -9.54 -25.24 -3.82
C LYS A 254 -9.46 -25.75 -2.37
N ASN A 255 -9.43 -27.08 -2.18
CA ASN A 255 -9.35 -27.67 -0.83
C ASN A 255 -8.01 -27.38 -0.16
N THR A 256 -6.90 -27.43 -0.92
CA THR A 256 -5.57 -27.07 -0.41
C THR A 256 -5.50 -25.58 -0.09
N LEU A 257 -6.05 -24.72 -0.98
CA LEU A 257 -6.12 -23.28 -0.74
C LEU A 257 -7.00 -22.92 0.46
N ALA A 258 -8.11 -23.64 0.66
CA ALA A 258 -8.94 -23.48 1.87
C ALA A 258 -8.20 -23.90 3.13
N ALA A 259 -7.43 -24.99 3.07
CA ALA A 259 -6.62 -25.44 4.20
C ALA A 259 -5.52 -24.45 4.56
N THR A 260 -4.82 -23.86 3.56
CA THR A 260 -3.79 -22.84 3.81
C THR A 260 -4.38 -21.56 4.39
N LEU A 261 -5.50 -21.07 3.84
CA LEU A 261 -6.18 -19.88 4.38
C LEU A 261 -6.70 -20.13 5.80
N THR A 262 -7.30 -21.30 6.05
CA THR A 262 -7.76 -21.68 7.39
C THR A 262 -6.60 -21.74 8.39
N ALA A 263 -5.44 -22.26 7.99
CA ALA A 263 -4.24 -22.29 8.82
C ALA A 263 -3.73 -20.86 9.13
N GLU A 264 -3.78 -19.95 8.16
CA GLU A 264 -3.45 -18.54 8.34
C GLU A 264 -4.38 -17.86 9.37
N VAL A 265 -5.69 -18.06 9.22
CA VAL A 265 -6.70 -17.52 10.16
C VAL A 265 -6.48 -18.09 11.57
N LYS A 266 -6.29 -19.41 11.71
CA LYS A 266 -5.99 -20.05 12.99
C LYS A 266 -4.70 -19.52 13.63
N LYS A 267 -3.67 -19.29 12.84
CA LYS A 267 -2.43 -18.65 13.30
C LYS A 267 -2.69 -17.26 13.90
N ASN A 268 -3.47 -16.42 13.21
CA ASN A 268 -3.79 -15.07 13.66
C ASN A 268 -4.59 -15.10 14.97
N VAL A 269 -5.59 -15.99 15.06
CA VAL A 269 -6.39 -16.21 16.28
C VAL A 269 -5.53 -16.75 17.44
N PHE A 270 -4.61 -17.67 17.16
CA PHE A 270 -3.68 -18.18 18.17
C PHE A 270 -2.83 -17.07 18.77
N PHE A 271 -2.15 -16.26 17.93
CA PHE A 271 -1.29 -15.18 18.43
C PHE A 271 -2.09 -14.08 19.14
N ALA A 272 -3.30 -13.78 18.71
CA ALA A 272 -4.19 -12.84 19.39
C ALA A 272 -4.55 -13.34 20.81
N LYS A 273 -5.00 -14.59 20.92
CA LYS A 273 -5.35 -15.21 22.22
C LYS A 273 -4.13 -15.32 23.13
N ALA A 274 -2.98 -15.80 22.63
CA ALA A 274 -1.76 -15.90 23.39
C ALA A 274 -1.32 -14.54 23.99
N ARG A 275 -1.53 -13.45 23.25
CA ARG A 275 -1.21 -12.07 23.69
C ARG A 275 -2.38 -11.37 24.38
N LYS A 276 -3.44 -12.10 24.74
CA LYS A 276 -4.61 -11.59 25.51
C LYS A 276 -5.37 -10.47 24.80
N TYR A 277 -5.46 -10.52 23.47
CA TYR A 277 -6.41 -9.69 22.72
C TYR A 277 -7.76 -10.41 22.64
N ASN A 278 -8.86 -9.64 22.55
CA ASN A 278 -10.20 -10.19 22.47
C ASN A 278 -10.49 -10.84 21.10
N SER A 279 -9.79 -10.40 20.05
CA SER A 279 -9.93 -10.93 18.69
C SER A 279 -8.65 -10.74 17.86
N ALA A 280 -8.53 -11.49 16.77
CA ALA A 280 -7.44 -11.32 15.79
C ALA A 280 -7.48 -9.92 15.14
N LEU A 281 -8.69 -9.39 14.88
CA LEU A 281 -8.88 -8.03 14.39
C LEU A 281 -8.32 -7.01 15.38
N GLU A 282 -8.66 -7.10 16.67
CA GLU A 282 -8.13 -6.18 17.70
C GLU A 282 -6.61 -6.26 17.79
N ALA A 283 -6.04 -7.46 17.76
CA ALA A 283 -4.58 -7.67 17.77
C ALA A 283 -3.88 -7.02 16.56
N SER A 284 -4.51 -7.09 15.38
CA SER A 284 -3.98 -6.45 14.18
C SER A 284 -4.04 -4.93 14.26
N LEU A 285 -5.18 -4.36 14.63
CA LEU A 285 -5.39 -2.91 14.74
C LEU A 285 -4.52 -2.27 15.83
N ALA A 286 -4.31 -2.99 16.95
CA ALA A 286 -3.48 -2.51 18.05
C ALA A 286 -2.00 -2.27 17.67
N GLN A 287 -1.50 -2.88 16.59
CA GLN A 287 -0.13 -2.65 16.12
C GLN A 287 0.11 -1.21 15.64
N GLU A 288 -0.93 -0.54 15.18
CA GLU A 288 -0.90 0.86 14.77
C GLU A 288 -1.83 1.74 15.64
N PHE A 289 -2.31 1.18 16.74
CA PHE A 289 -3.21 1.86 17.69
C PHE A 289 -4.51 2.38 17.04
N ILE A 290 -5.03 1.64 16.07
CA ILE A 290 -6.27 1.97 15.38
C ILE A 290 -7.47 1.46 16.20
N PRO A 291 -8.45 2.30 16.54
CA PRO A 291 -9.67 1.86 17.21
C PRO A 291 -10.49 0.91 16.32
N ARG A 292 -11.07 -0.14 16.92
CA ARG A 292 -11.94 -1.08 16.20
C ARG A 292 -13.09 -0.39 15.46
N SER A 293 -13.59 0.72 16.02
CA SER A 293 -14.65 1.51 15.39
C SER A 293 -14.30 2.01 13.98
N VAL A 294 -13.02 2.19 13.65
CA VAL A 294 -12.59 2.57 12.29
C VAL A 294 -12.94 1.47 11.30
N TYR A 295 -12.62 0.23 11.64
CA TYR A 295 -12.89 -0.94 10.78
C TYR A 295 -14.39 -1.21 10.65
N ASP A 296 -15.12 -1.25 11.80
CA ASP A 296 -16.54 -1.53 11.81
C ASP A 296 -17.35 -0.42 11.12
N ASN A 297 -17.01 0.85 11.33
CA ASN A 297 -17.66 1.99 10.67
C ASN A 297 -17.35 2.05 9.17
N LEU A 298 -16.18 1.62 8.72
CA LEU A 298 -15.87 1.51 7.30
C LEU A 298 -16.83 0.54 6.61
N ILE A 299 -16.96 -0.69 7.13
CA ILE A 299 -17.89 -1.70 6.58
C ILE A 299 -19.32 -1.17 6.61
N LYS A 300 -19.75 -0.58 7.73
CA LYS A 300 -21.09 -0.01 7.88
C LYS A 300 -21.37 1.08 6.85
N ALA A 301 -20.46 2.02 6.65
CA ALA A 301 -20.61 3.11 5.69
C ALA A 301 -20.71 2.59 4.26
N VAL A 302 -19.84 1.64 3.86
CA VAL A 302 -19.90 1.04 2.53
C VAL A 302 -21.22 0.32 2.30
N ASN A 303 -21.68 -0.48 3.28
CA ASN A 303 -22.95 -1.18 3.18
C ASN A 303 -24.16 -0.22 3.09
N ASN A 304 -24.15 0.89 3.82
CA ASN A 304 -25.21 1.90 3.73
C ASN A 304 -25.26 2.62 2.37
N ASN A 305 -24.12 2.66 1.67
CA ASN A 305 -23.96 3.35 0.38
C ASN A 305 -23.79 2.38 -0.80
N ILE A 306 -24.07 1.10 -0.62
CA ILE A 306 -23.89 0.06 -1.63
C ILE A 306 -24.76 0.30 -2.90
N LYS A 307 -25.88 1.01 -2.74
CA LYS A 307 -26.77 1.43 -3.83
C LYS A 307 -26.05 2.15 -4.98
N TYR A 308 -24.98 2.87 -4.69
CA TYR A 308 -24.22 3.58 -5.73
C TYR A 308 -23.38 2.59 -6.56
N LEU A 309 -22.86 1.52 -5.95
CA LEU A 309 -22.23 0.44 -6.71
C LEU A 309 -23.25 -0.32 -7.56
N HIS A 310 -24.45 -0.63 -7.01
CA HIS A 310 -25.53 -1.24 -7.80
C HIS A 310 -25.89 -0.38 -9.02
N LYS A 311 -25.96 0.94 -8.84
CA LYS A 311 -26.20 1.88 -9.95
C LYS A 311 -25.11 1.81 -11.01
N TYR A 312 -23.85 1.68 -10.61
CA TYR A 312 -22.74 1.52 -11.54
C TYR A 312 -22.81 0.18 -12.30
N VAL A 313 -23.15 -0.91 -11.63
CA VAL A 313 -23.37 -2.22 -12.27
C VAL A 313 -24.53 -2.15 -13.28
N GLU A 314 -25.63 -1.47 -12.93
CA GLU A 314 -26.74 -1.25 -13.85
C GLU A 314 -26.33 -0.39 -15.05
N LEU A 315 -25.50 0.63 -14.86
CA LEU A 315 -24.95 1.42 -15.96
C LEU A 315 -24.10 0.53 -16.88
N ARG A 316 -23.22 -0.32 -16.34
CA ARG A 316 -22.43 -1.28 -17.12
C ARG A 316 -23.33 -2.23 -17.93
N LYS A 317 -24.38 -2.76 -17.29
CA LYS A 317 -25.37 -3.61 -17.94
C LYS A 317 -25.98 -2.94 -19.19
N LYS A 318 -26.39 -1.66 -19.07
CA LYS A 318 -26.98 -0.87 -20.18
C LYS A 318 -25.96 -0.64 -21.29
N VAL A 319 -24.77 -0.12 -20.94
CA VAL A 319 -23.72 0.22 -21.93
C VAL A 319 -23.22 -1.00 -22.70
N LEU A 320 -23.11 -2.15 -22.04
CA LEU A 320 -22.66 -3.40 -22.63
C LEU A 320 -23.80 -4.20 -23.27
N ASN A 321 -25.04 -3.73 -23.18
CA ASN A 321 -26.25 -4.39 -23.68
C ASN A 321 -26.37 -5.85 -23.23
N LEU A 322 -26.32 -6.06 -21.90
CA LEU A 322 -26.33 -7.39 -21.28
C LEU A 322 -27.63 -7.62 -20.50
N ASP A 323 -28.08 -8.88 -20.40
CA ASP A 323 -29.17 -9.27 -19.50
C ASP A 323 -28.72 -9.25 -18.05
N LYS A 324 -27.50 -9.72 -17.78
CA LYS A 324 -26.81 -9.69 -16.49
C LYS A 324 -25.32 -9.39 -16.71
N VAL A 325 -24.74 -8.67 -15.77
CA VAL A 325 -23.30 -8.45 -15.69
C VAL A 325 -22.65 -9.61 -14.95
N HIS A 326 -21.60 -10.17 -15.47
CA HIS A 326 -20.78 -11.18 -14.82
C HIS A 326 -19.44 -10.58 -14.37
N ILE A 327 -18.70 -11.30 -13.55
CA ILE A 327 -17.42 -10.78 -13.05
C ILE A 327 -16.44 -10.44 -14.19
N TYR A 328 -16.44 -11.21 -15.26
CA TYR A 328 -15.61 -10.95 -16.44
C TYR A 328 -16.10 -9.77 -17.30
N ASP A 329 -17.28 -9.20 -17.01
CA ASP A 329 -17.78 -7.98 -17.63
C ASP A 329 -17.44 -6.71 -16.82
N MET A 330 -16.87 -6.86 -15.61
CA MET A 330 -16.57 -5.74 -14.71
C MET A 330 -15.29 -4.98 -15.07
N TYR A 331 -14.48 -5.49 -15.98
CA TYR A 331 -13.17 -4.92 -16.31
C TYR A 331 -13.08 -4.38 -17.73
N VAL A 332 -14.00 -4.77 -18.62
CA VAL A 332 -14.02 -4.22 -19.99
C VAL A 332 -14.30 -2.71 -19.94
N PRO A 333 -13.53 -1.88 -20.65
CA PRO A 333 -13.76 -0.44 -20.68
C PRO A 333 -15.16 -0.08 -21.18
N LEU A 334 -15.89 0.76 -20.43
CA LEU A 334 -17.21 1.30 -20.85
C LEU A 334 -17.09 2.43 -21.87
N VAL A 335 -15.92 3.02 -21.97
CA VAL A 335 -15.64 4.18 -22.83
C VAL A 335 -14.52 3.82 -23.79
N ALA A 336 -14.54 4.44 -24.97
CA ALA A 336 -13.42 4.30 -25.89
C ALA A 336 -12.14 4.80 -25.22
N ASN A 337 -11.01 4.13 -25.48
CA ASN A 337 -9.72 4.64 -25.07
C ASN A 337 -9.54 6.05 -25.61
N TYR A 338 -9.40 7.00 -24.71
CA TYR A 338 -8.97 8.34 -25.03
C TYR A 338 -7.45 8.37 -24.84
N GLU A 339 -6.71 8.22 -25.94
CA GLU A 339 -5.26 8.20 -25.87
C GLU A 339 -4.74 9.59 -25.57
N MET A 340 -4.22 9.78 -24.38
CA MET A 340 -3.48 10.97 -23.98
C MET A 340 -2.00 10.62 -23.98
N ASN A 341 -1.30 11.07 -25.03
CA ASN A 341 0.16 10.98 -25.08
C ASN A 341 0.76 12.23 -24.43
N ILE A 342 1.22 12.09 -23.20
CA ILE A 342 1.72 13.19 -22.36
C ILE A 342 3.18 12.90 -22.04
N ASP A 343 4.11 13.62 -22.69
CA ASP A 343 5.52 13.49 -22.37
C ASP A 343 5.84 13.98 -20.94
N TYR A 344 7.00 13.61 -20.43
CA TYR A 344 7.40 13.91 -19.06
C TYR A 344 7.46 15.42 -18.76
N GLU A 345 7.90 16.25 -19.71
CA GLU A 345 7.97 17.71 -19.52
C GLU A 345 6.56 18.35 -19.50
N GLN A 346 5.61 17.78 -20.25
CA GLN A 346 4.20 18.15 -20.17
C GLN A 346 3.59 17.71 -18.84
N ALA A 347 3.92 16.49 -18.38
CA ALA A 347 3.44 15.97 -17.09
C ALA A 347 3.87 16.87 -15.92
N LYS A 348 5.14 17.33 -15.90
CA LYS A 348 5.59 18.28 -14.86
C LYS A 348 4.74 19.54 -14.82
N LYS A 349 4.42 20.12 -15.98
CA LYS A 349 3.56 21.31 -16.07
C LYS A 349 2.15 21.04 -15.56
N LEU A 350 1.56 19.92 -15.99
CA LEU A 350 0.23 19.50 -15.54
C LEU A 350 0.18 19.29 -14.02
N ILE A 351 1.19 18.64 -13.44
CA ILE A 351 1.26 18.39 -12.00
C ILE A 351 1.40 19.70 -11.23
N LEU A 352 2.26 20.62 -11.67
CA LEU A 352 2.40 21.93 -11.05
C LEU A 352 1.10 22.73 -11.09
N GLU A 353 0.35 22.66 -12.20
CA GLU A 353 -0.95 23.33 -12.33
C GLU A 353 -2.03 22.66 -11.47
N GLY A 354 -2.13 21.32 -11.51
CA GLY A 354 -3.15 20.57 -10.77
C GLY A 354 -2.98 20.66 -9.25
N LEU A 355 -1.74 20.79 -8.78
CA LEU A 355 -1.41 20.86 -7.36
C LEU A 355 -1.28 22.31 -6.82
N LYS A 356 -1.59 23.33 -7.62
CA LYS A 356 -1.64 24.75 -7.17
C LYS A 356 -2.46 24.97 -5.88
N PRO A 357 -3.59 24.31 -5.65
CA PRO A 357 -4.36 24.50 -4.42
C PRO A 357 -3.57 24.17 -3.13
N LEU A 358 -2.46 23.42 -3.22
CA LEU A 358 -1.60 23.10 -2.09
C LEU A 358 -0.67 24.26 -1.65
N GLY A 359 -0.62 25.35 -2.42
CA GLY A 359 0.10 26.57 -2.09
C GLY A 359 1.55 26.60 -2.52
N ASN A 360 2.14 27.80 -2.44
CA ASN A 360 3.47 28.07 -3.00
C ASN A 360 4.60 27.26 -2.36
N ASP A 361 4.54 26.98 -1.07
CA ASP A 361 5.59 26.22 -0.37
C ASP A 361 5.61 24.76 -0.86
N TYR A 362 4.44 24.18 -1.11
CA TYR A 362 4.34 22.83 -1.70
C TYR A 362 4.90 22.82 -3.13
N LEU A 363 4.49 23.78 -3.96
CA LEU A 363 4.99 23.92 -5.34
C LEU A 363 6.50 24.16 -5.40
N LYS A 364 7.05 24.87 -4.43
CA LYS A 364 8.51 25.07 -4.32
C LYS A 364 9.25 23.73 -4.13
N VAL A 365 8.71 22.84 -3.27
CA VAL A 365 9.32 21.50 -3.07
C VAL A 365 9.17 20.64 -4.33
N LEU A 366 8.02 20.68 -5.02
CA LEU A 366 7.83 20.02 -6.31
C LEU A 366 8.87 20.46 -7.34
N ASN A 367 9.11 21.78 -7.46
CA ASN A 367 10.13 22.30 -8.36
C ASN A 367 11.54 21.84 -7.97
N ILE A 368 11.84 21.74 -6.69
CA ILE A 368 13.10 21.14 -6.22
C ILE A 368 13.21 19.69 -6.68
N ALA A 369 12.16 18.88 -6.49
CA ALA A 369 12.15 17.48 -6.90
C ALA A 369 12.38 17.30 -8.42
N PHE A 370 11.72 18.13 -9.23
CA PHE A 370 11.86 18.09 -10.70
C PHE A 370 13.22 18.57 -11.22
N ASN A 371 13.87 19.49 -10.54
CA ASN A 371 15.11 20.12 -11.04
C ASN A 371 16.38 19.56 -10.40
N ASN A 372 16.30 18.87 -9.26
CA ASN A 372 17.44 18.38 -8.51
C ASN A 372 17.61 16.87 -8.57
N ARG A 373 17.10 16.23 -9.64
CA ARG A 373 17.35 14.81 -9.91
C ARG A 373 16.90 13.87 -8.78
N TRP A 374 15.70 14.14 -8.21
CA TRP A 374 15.10 13.22 -7.27
C TRP A 374 14.46 12.01 -7.95
N ILE A 375 14.19 12.09 -9.27
CA ILE A 375 13.34 11.17 -10.01
C ILE A 375 14.16 10.43 -11.07
N ASP A 376 14.14 9.09 -11.02
CA ASP A 376 14.61 8.21 -12.07
C ASP A 376 13.44 7.86 -12.99
N VAL A 377 13.39 8.50 -14.16
CA VAL A 377 12.14 8.68 -14.91
C VAL A 377 11.79 7.49 -15.80
N PHE A 378 12.71 7.08 -16.68
CA PHE A 378 12.38 6.17 -17.76
C PHE A 378 12.77 4.73 -17.48
N GLU A 379 12.08 3.79 -18.14
CA GLU A 379 12.48 2.39 -18.20
C GLU A 379 13.85 2.25 -18.86
N THR A 380 14.68 1.35 -18.32
CA THR A 380 15.96 0.96 -18.89
C THR A 380 16.20 -0.53 -18.72
N GLU A 381 17.16 -1.10 -19.47
CA GLU A 381 17.53 -2.50 -19.35
C GLU A 381 17.83 -2.89 -17.90
N ASN A 382 17.22 -3.97 -17.42
CA ASN A 382 17.39 -4.54 -16.08
C ASN A 382 17.02 -3.61 -14.91
N LYS A 383 16.37 -2.48 -15.16
CA LYS A 383 15.82 -1.63 -14.11
C LYS A 383 14.64 -2.31 -13.43
N TYR A 384 14.45 -2.05 -12.14
CA TYR A 384 13.25 -2.49 -11.41
C TYR A 384 11.96 -1.96 -12.07
N THR A 385 10.98 -2.83 -12.27
CA THR A 385 9.78 -2.55 -13.09
C THR A 385 8.64 -1.83 -12.35
N GLY A 386 8.75 -1.62 -11.04
CA GLY A 386 7.76 -0.88 -10.26
C GLY A 386 7.97 0.63 -10.29
N GLY A 387 7.05 1.37 -9.64
CA GLY A 387 7.23 2.75 -9.22
C GLY A 387 7.26 2.81 -7.69
N TYR A 388 8.08 3.68 -7.11
CA TYR A 388 8.09 3.91 -5.67
C TYR A 388 8.80 5.21 -5.29
N GLN A 389 8.47 5.71 -4.10
CA GLN A 389 9.25 6.71 -3.40
C GLN A 389 10.04 6.07 -2.25
N TRP A 390 11.30 6.45 -2.09
CA TRP A 390 12.12 6.06 -0.96
C TRP A 390 13.15 7.13 -0.59
N GLY A 391 13.86 6.91 0.53
CA GLY A 391 14.92 7.77 1.04
C GLY A 391 15.28 7.43 2.47
N ALA A 392 16.25 8.12 3.05
CA ALA A 392 16.59 8.03 4.46
C ALA A 392 16.34 9.39 5.14
N TYR A 393 16.31 9.42 6.46
CA TYR A 393 16.05 10.63 7.24
C TYR A 393 16.96 11.82 6.88
N ASP A 394 18.23 11.54 6.62
CA ASP A 394 19.26 12.55 6.32
C ASP A 394 19.44 12.80 4.81
N THR A 395 18.52 12.33 3.96
CA THR A 395 18.56 12.53 2.51
C THR A 395 17.30 13.26 2.06
N HIS A 396 17.32 13.78 0.85
CA HIS A 396 16.07 14.09 0.18
C HIS A 396 15.35 12.80 -0.24
N PRO A 397 14.05 12.84 -0.51
CA PRO A 397 13.33 11.71 -1.10
C PRO A 397 13.81 11.43 -2.52
N TYR A 398 13.68 10.16 -2.93
CA TYR A 398 13.94 9.68 -4.27
C TYR A 398 12.70 8.99 -4.82
N ILE A 399 12.51 9.06 -6.14
CA ILE A 399 11.39 8.42 -6.83
C ILE A 399 11.94 7.59 -7.99
N LEU A 400 11.56 6.31 -8.07
CA LEU A 400 11.78 5.48 -9.24
C LEU A 400 10.48 5.39 -10.04
N MET A 401 10.57 5.63 -11.34
CA MET A 401 9.48 5.54 -12.31
C MET A 401 9.88 4.68 -13.49
N ASN A 402 8.90 4.19 -14.23
CA ASN A 402 9.02 3.67 -15.59
C ASN A 402 8.00 4.42 -16.47
N TYR A 403 8.25 5.72 -16.65
CA TYR A 403 7.35 6.65 -17.31
C TYR A 403 7.18 6.33 -18.80
N ASN A 404 5.97 6.17 -19.27
CA ASN A 404 5.63 5.70 -20.63
C ASN A 404 4.65 6.61 -21.40
N ASN A 405 4.59 7.91 -21.06
CA ASN A 405 3.78 8.93 -21.71
C ASN A 405 2.25 8.74 -21.62
N THR A 406 1.77 7.90 -20.72
CA THR A 406 0.32 7.69 -20.50
C THR A 406 -0.22 8.59 -19.39
N MET A 407 -1.55 8.77 -19.36
CA MET A 407 -2.23 9.42 -18.22
C MET A 407 -1.95 8.69 -16.90
N ASP A 408 -1.90 7.36 -16.93
CA ASP A 408 -1.57 6.53 -15.76
C ASP A 408 -0.18 6.88 -15.21
N SER A 409 0.82 7.05 -16.08
CA SER A 409 2.15 7.51 -15.66
C SER A 409 2.15 8.92 -15.05
N VAL A 410 1.28 9.82 -15.50
CA VAL A 410 1.13 11.16 -14.90
C VAL A 410 0.55 11.04 -13.49
N LEU A 411 -0.49 10.24 -13.31
CA LEU A 411 -1.12 10.02 -12.01
C LEU A 411 -0.17 9.30 -11.04
N THR A 412 0.55 8.28 -11.52
CA THR A 412 1.59 7.59 -10.73
C THR A 412 2.69 8.56 -10.30
N LEU A 413 3.17 9.43 -11.19
CA LEU A 413 4.16 10.44 -10.83
C LEU A 413 3.62 11.41 -9.77
N ALA A 414 2.37 11.85 -9.89
CA ALA A 414 1.73 12.70 -8.88
C ALA A 414 1.58 11.99 -7.53
N HIS A 415 1.28 10.68 -7.55
CA HIS A 415 1.21 9.80 -6.39
C HIS A 415 2.56 9.75 -5.65
N GLU A 416 3.62 9.35 -6.35
CA GLU A 416 4.96 9.23 -5.77
C GLU A 416 5.50 10.58 -5.26
N LEU A 417 5.16 11.67 -5.93
CA LEU A 417 5.46 13.03 -5.44
C LEU A 417 4.71 13.35 -4.14
N GLY A 418 3.50 12.81 -3.95
CA GLY A 418 2.77 12.94 -2.69
C GLY A 418 3.52 12.30 -1.52
N HIS A 419 4.02 11.07 -1.71
CA HIS A 419 4.89 10.40 -0.75
C HIS A 419 6.20 11.16 -0.51
N ALA A 420 6.83 11.63 -1.58
CA ALA A 420 8.10 12.34 -1.50
C ALA A 420 7.98 13.62 -0.68
N ILE A 421 6.93 14.40 -0.90
CA ILE A 421 6.72 15.65 -0.16
C ILE A 421 6.32 15.38 1.29
N ASN A 422 5.54 14.33 1.55
CA ASN A 422 5.23 13.91 2.92
C ASN A 422 6.52 13.52 3.67
N SER A 423 7.39 12.70 3.06
CA SER A 423 8.70 12.34 3.62
C SER A 423 9.59 13.58 3.84
N TYR A 424 9.61 14.49 2.88
CA TYR A 424 10.39 15.73 2.98
C TYR A 424 9.95 16.62 4.14
N TYR A 425 8.64 16.87 4.29
CA TYR A 425 8.14 17.67 5.40
C TYR A 425 8.33 17.00 6.75
N THR A 426 8.06 15.68 6.82
CA THR A 426 8.25 14.91 8.04
C THR A 426 9.72 14.93 8.49
N ASN A 427 10.67 14.64 7.60
CA ASN A 427 12.09 14.62 7.94
C ASN A 427 12.64 15.99 8.35
N LYS A 428 12.07 17.08 7.83
CA LYS A 428 12.44 18.44 8.23
C LYS A 428 11.89 18.88 9.58
N THR A 429 10.79 18.31 10.00
CA THR A 429 10.08 18.81 11.20
C THR A 429 10.18 17.87 12.38
N GLN A 430 10.28 16.57 12.15
CA GLN A 430 10.33 15.56 13.20
C GLN A 430 11.76 15.13 13.53
N LYS A 431 11.99 14.72 14.78
CA LYS A 431 13.19 13.98 15.14
C LYS A 431 13.16 12.59 14.54
N TYR A 432 14.30 11.98 14.31
CA TYR A 432 14.43 10.66 13.67
C TYR A 432 13.45 9.61 14.21
N ILE A 433 13.32 9.51 15.54
CA ILE A 433 12.41 8.54 16.18
C ILE A 433 10.94 8.71 15.76
N ASN A 434 10.52 9.92 15.39
CA ASN A 434 9.16 10.28 15.01
C ASN A 434 9.03 10.55 13.49
N SER A 435 10.08 10.34 12.68
CA SER A 435 10.06 10.65 11.25
C SER A 435 9.41 9.59 10.39
N ASN A 436 9.05 8.44 10.95
CA ASN A 436 8.34 7.41 10.19
C ASN A 436 6.89 7.81 9.95
N VAL A 437 6.42 7.66 8.70
CA VAL A 437 5.00 7.81 8.36
C VAL A 437 4.31 6.45 8.55
N PRO A 438 3.29 6.35 9.43
CA PRO A 438 2.55 5.09 9.61
C PRO A 438 1.82 4.66 8.34
N ILE A 439 1.76 3.34 8.08
CA ILE A 439 1.11 2.80 6.86
C ILE A 439 -0.34 3.24 6.75
N PHE A 440 -1.07 3.34 7.86
CA PHE A 440 -2.45 3.79 7.87
C PHE A 440 -2.65 5.20 7.28
N THR A 441 -1.64 6.06 7.35
CA THR A 441 -1.68 7.44 6.85
C THR A 441 -0.82 7.66 5.60
N ALA A 442 0.01 6.71 5.23
CA ALA A 442 1.01 6.88 4.17
C ALA A 442 0.36 7.22 2.81
N GLU A 443 -0.72 6.51 2.46
CA GLU A 443 -1.40 6.70 1.18
C GLU A 443 -2.30 7.95 1.12
N VAL A 444 -2.53 8.63 2.23
CA VAL A 444 -3.36 9.84 2.23
C VAL A 444 -2.71 10.97 1.44
N ALA A 445 -1.38 11.10 1.53
CA ALA A 445 -0.63 12.14 0.82
C ALA A 445 -0.60 11.89 -0.69
N SER A 446 -0.30 10.66 -1.10
CA SER A 446 -0.24 10.25 -2.50
C SER A 446 -1.60 10.34 -3.18
N THR A 447 -2.64 9.76 -2.55
CA THR A 447 -4.02 9.78 -3.06
C THR A 447 -4.60 11.19 -3.10
N THR A 448 -4.22 12.08 -2.19
CA THR A 448 -4.62 13.50 -2.24
C THR A 448 -4.11 14.16 -3.52
N ASN A 449 -2.86 13.91 -3.89
CA ASN A 449 -2.31 14.44 -5.15
C ASN A 449 -3.05 13.88 -6.37
N GLU A 450 -3.33 12.57 -6.41
CA GLU A 450 -4.08 11.96 -7.52
C GLU A 450 -5.47 12.59 -7.67
N LEU A 451 -6.22 12.70 -6.57
CA LEU A 451 -7.57 13.28 -6.60
C LEU A 451 -7.56 14.75 -7.01
N LEU A 452 -6.59 15.55 -6.56
CA LEU A 452 -6.44 16.93 -7.03
C LEU A 452 -6.12 16.98 -8.52
N MET A 453 -5.25 16.09 -9.01
CA MET A 453 -4.93 15.99 -10.43
C MET A 453 -6.14 15.62 -11.27
N ILE A 454 -6.88 14.58 -10.90
CA ILE A 454 -8.09 14.17 -11.64
C ILE A 454 -9.14 15.29 -11.61
N ASN A 455 -9.37 15.93 -10.46
CA ASN A 455 -10.30 17.06 -10.36
C ASN A 455 -9.87 18.23 -11.25
N TYR A 456 -8.58 18.53 -11.33
CA TYR A 456 -8.04 19.55 -12.23
C TYR A 456 -8.29 19.19 -13.70
N LEU A 457 -8.00 17.96 -14.10
CA LEU A 457 -8.20 17.47 -15.46
C LEU A 457 -9.67 17.47 -15.85
N LEU A 458 -10.57 17.03 -14.97
CA LEU A 458 -12.02 17.10 -15.17
C LEU A 458 -12.51 18.54 -15.43
N LYS A 459 -11.94 19.53 -14.70
CA LYS A 459 -12.26 20.96 -14.94
C LYS A 459 -11.73 21.49 -16.29
N LYS A 460 -10.72 20.84 -16.86
CA LYS A 460 -10.04 21.24 -18.11
C LYS A 460 -10.47 20.42 -19.33
N ALA A 461 -11.23 19.35 -19.15
CA ALA A 461 -11.68 18.47 -20.22
C ALA A 461 -12.39 19.25 -21.31
N LYS A 462 -11.98 19.03 -22.57
CA LYS A 462 -12.42 19.80 -23.75
C LYS A 462 -13.56 19.12 -24.53
N SER A 463 -13.77 17.83 -24.27
CA SER A 463 -14.83 17.05 -24.92
C SER A 463 -15.54 16.14 -23.94
N ASP A 464 -16.74 15.69 -24.31
CA ASP A 464 -17.51 14.69 -23.56
C ASP A 464 -16.74 13.36 -23.48
N ASP A 465 -15.96 12.98 -24.50
CA ASP A 465 -15.18 11.74 -24.51
C ASP A 465 -14.00 11.80 -23.53
N GLU A 466 -13.24 12.91 -23.54
CA GLU A 466 -12.16 13.14 -22.55
C GLU A 466 -12.72 13.14 -21.13
N ARG A 467 -13.83 13.85 -20.92
CA ARG A 467 -14.49 13.92 -19.62
C ARG A 467 -14.98 12.55 -19.16
N LEU A 468 -15.60 11.78 -20.03
CA LEU A 468 -16.10 10.44 -19.74
C LEU A 468 -14.96 9.47 -19.41
N TYR A 469 -13.82 9.57 -20.10
CA TYR A 469 -12.62 8.79 -19.81
C TYR A 469 -12.11 9.08 -18.39
N LEU A 470 -11.96 10.35 -18.01
CA LEU A 470 -11.50 10.75 -16.67
C LEU A 470 -12.49 10.34 -15.57
N LEU A 471 -13.79 10.49 -15.80
CA LEU A 471 -14.84 10.02 -14.88
C LEU A 471 -14.76 8.52 -14.68
N ASN A 472 -14.62 7.75 -15.77
CA ASN A 472 -14.49 6.29 -15.68
C ASN A 472 -13.22 5.87 -14.92
N THR A 473 -12.10 6.54 -15.16
CA THR A 473 -10.85 6.30 -14.42
C THR A 473 -11.05 6.48 -12.91
N LEU A 474 -11.69 7.58 -12.49
CA LEU A 474 -11.93 7.84 -11.07
C LEU A 474 -12.97 6.87 -10.47
N VAL A 475 -14.03 6.55 -11.19
CA VAL A 475 -15.06 5.58 -10.76
C VAL A 475 -14.45 4.19 -10.56
N GLU A 476 -13.63 3.72 -11.51
CA GLU A 476 -12.95 2.41 -11.39
C GLU A 476 -11.91 2.41 -10.26
N ASN A 477 -11.20 3.51 -10.05
CA ASN A 477 -10.28 3.64 -8.92
C ASN A 477 -11.03 3.52 -7.57
N ILE A 478 -12.11 4.28 -7.38
CA ILE A 478 -12.92 4.19 -6.14
C ILE A 478 -13.55 2.80 -6.00
N ARG A 479 -14.08 2.21 -7.07
CA ARG A 479 -14.63 0.85 -7.04
C ARG A 479 -13.58 -0.18 -6.58
N GLY A 480 -12.39 -0.14 -7.16
CA GLY A 480 -11.29 -1.07 -6.86
C GLY A 480 -10.71 -0.86 -5.46
N THR A 481 -10.50 0.39 -5.06
CA THR A 481 -9.82 0.77 -3.82
C THR A 481 -10.77 0.76 -2.61
N VAL A 482 -12.07 1.00 -2.81
CA VAL A 482 -13.03 1.06 -1.69
C VAL A 482 -13.97 -0.13 -1.70
N TYR A 483 -14.86 -0.26 -2.68
CA TYR A 483 -15.87 -1.32 -2.64
C TYR A 483 -15.26 -2.72 -2.65
N THR A 484 -14.30 -2.96 -3.53
CA THR A 484 -13.65 -4.28 -3.61
C THR A 484 -12.85 -4.59 -2.34
N GLN A 485 -12.09 -3.62 -1.83
CA GLN A 485 -11.25 -3.83 -0.65
C GLN A 485 -12.09 -3.98 0.63
N VAL A 486 -13.23 -3.30 0.72
CA VAL A 486 -14.12 -3.46 1.89
C VAL A 486 -14.90 -4.78 1.81
N MET A 487 -15.26 -5.26 0.60
CA MET A 487 -15.77 -6.62 0.44
C MET A 487 -14.75 -7.67 0.92
N TYR A 488 -13.45 -7.47 0.63
CA TYR A 488 -12.37 -8.32 1.15
C TYR A 488 -12.25 -8.21 2.68
N ALA A 489 -12.33 -6.99 3.22
CA ALA A 489 -12.27 -6.77 4.66
C ALA A 489 -13.46 -7.43 5.39
N GLU A 490 -14.65 -7.37 4.83
CA GLU A 490 -15.84 -8.02 5.38
C GLU A 490 -15.72 -9.55 5.36
N PHE A 491 -15.21 -10.12 4.25
CA PHE A 491 -14.87 -11.54 4.17
C PHE A 491 -13.84 -11.95 5.22
N GLU A 492 -12.74 -11.21 5.32
CA GLU A 492 -11.65 -11.48 6.25
C GLU A 492 -12.15 -11.44 7.71
N LYS A 493 -12.98 -10.45 8.05
CA LYS A 493 -13.62 -10.36 9.37
C LYS A 493 -14.49 -11.58 9.66
N GLU A 494 -15.34 -11.98 8.73
CA GLU A 494 -16.27 -13.10 8.93
C GLU A 494 -15.53 -14.42 9.13
N ILE A 495 -14.51 -14.72 8.34
CA ILE A 495 -13.75 -15.99 8.47
C ILE A 495 -12.97 -16.06 9.78
N HIS A 496 -12.44 -14.94 10.29
CA HIS A 496 -11.78 -14.87 11.58
C HIS A 496 -12.79 -15.05 12.73
N GLU A 497 -13.92 -14.35 12.71
CA GLU A 497 -14.96 -14.46 13.74
C GLU A 497 -15.54 -15.89 13.84
N ARG A 498 -15.67 -16.61 12.72
CA ARG A 498 -16.09 -18.02 12.72
C ARG A 498 -15.06 -18.91 13.41
N VAL A 499 -13.78 -18.76 13.08
CA VAL A 499 -12.71 -19.55 13.74
C VAL A 499 -12.58 -19.21 15.22
N GLU A 500 -12.77 -17.95 15.61
CA GLU A 500 -12.80 -17.54 17.02
C GLU A 500 -13.90 -18.20 17.81
N LYS A 501 -15.06 -18.46 17.18
CA LYS A 501 -16.20 -19.21 17.72
C LYS A 501 -16.02 -20.74 17.67
N GLY A 502 -14.92 -21.24 17.08
CA GLY A 502 -14.65 -22.67 16.92
C GLY A 502 -15.27 -23.32 15.70
N GLU A 503 -15.81 -22.52 14.76
CA GLU A 503 -16.37 -23.03 13.51
C GLU A 503 -15.27 -23.45 12.52
N ALA A 504 -15.56 -24.48 11.71
CA ALA A 504 -14.66 -24.93 10.66
C ALA A 504 -14.85 -24.13 9.36
N LEU A 505 -13.75 -23.91 8.64
CA LEU A 505 -13.75 -23.33 7.30
C LEU A 505 -13.41 -24.41 6.27
N SER A 506 -14.37 -24.78 5.43
CA SER A 506 -14.16 -25.60 4.23
C SER A 506 -14.08 -24.72 2.98
N ALA A 507 -13.64 -25.28 1.86
CA ALA A 507 -13.70 -24.58 0.56
C ALA A 507 -15.15 -24.16 0.22
N GLU A 508 -16.13 -25.00 0.55
CA GLU A 508 -17.55 -24.69 0.36
C GLU A 508 -18.00 -23.53 1.25
N THR A 509 -17.65 -23.55 2.54
CA THR A 509 -17.96 -22.46 3.49
C THR A 509 -17.39 -21.13 2.98
N LEU A 510 -16.11 -21.11 2.59
CA LEU A 510 -15.44 -19.92 2.08
C LEU A 510 -16.11 -19.41 0.79
N SER A 511 -16.45 -20.31 -0.14
CA SER A 511 -17.12 -19.96 -1.39
C SER A 511 -18.54 -19.46 -1.18
N ASN A 512 -19.27 -20.00 -0.22
CA ASN A 512 -20.62 -19.54 0.12
C ASN A 512 -20.59 -18.13 0.74
N ILE A 513 -19.65 -17.85 1.66
CA ILE A 513 -19.46 -16.51 2.23
C ILE A 513 -19.14 -15.53 1.10
N TRP A 514 -18.19 -15.89 0.23
CA TRP A 514 -17.78 -15.05 -0.88
C TRP A 514 -18.91 -14.77 -1.88
N GLY A 515 -19.65 -15.80 -2.29
CA GLY A 515 -20.79 -15.68 -3.20
C GLY A 515 -21.89 -14.77 -2.63
N ASN A 516 -22.19 -14.89 -1.33
CA ASN A 516 -23.15 -14.01 -0.65
C ASN A 516 -22.67 -12.54 -0.64
N LEU A 517 -21.38 -12.31 -0.40
CA LEU A 517 -20.80 -10.96 -0.48
C LEU A 517 -20.87 -10.41 -1.89
N MET A 518 -20.53 -11.19 -2.93
CA MET A 518 -20.66 -10.75 -4.32
C MET A 518 -22.10 -10.34 -4.64
N LYS A 519 -23.07 -11.17 -4.28
CA LYS A 519 -24.49 -10.85 -4.49
C LYS A 519 -24.91 -9.55 -3.80
N LYS A 520 -24.49 -9.39 -2.54
CA LYS A 520 -24.73 -8.18 -1.73
C LYS A 520 -24.12 -6.93 -2.38
N TYR A 521 -22.85 -7.02 -2.80
CA TYR A 521 -22.10 -5.85 -3.31
C TYR A 521 -22.48 -5.45 -4.72
N TYR A 522 -22.72 -6.40 -5.62
CA TYR A 522 -23.01 -6.09 -7.03
C TYR A 522 -24.50 -5.99 -7.35
N GLY A 523 -25.39 -6.50 -6.49
CA GLY A 523 -26.85 -6.35 -6.61
C GLY A 523 -27.51 -7.20 -7.69
N ASP A 524 -28.77 -6.90 -8.00
CA ASP A 524 -29.62 -7.75 -8.83
C ASP A 524 -29.24 -7.75 -10.33
N SER A 525 -28.54 -6.75 -10.80
CA SER A 525 -28.06 -6.69 -12.20
C SER A 525 -26.82 -7.55 -12.46
N PHE A 526 -26.30 -8.20 -11.42
CA PHE A 526 -25.12 -9.05 -11.47
C PHE A 526 -25.47 -10.53 -11.29
N GLU A 527 -24.80 -11.40 -12.04
CA GLU A 527 -24.90 -12.85 -11.90
C GLU A 527 -23.63 -13.41 -11.25
N VAL A 528 -23.81 -14.18 -10.18
CA VAL A 528 -22.70 -14.83 -9.46
C VAL A 528 -22.45 -16.21 -10.05
N ASP A 529 -21.49 -16.30 -10.95
CA ASP A 529 -21.05 -17.59 -11.50
C ASP A 529 -20.47 -18.48 -10.39
N LYS A 530 -20.70 -19.79 -10.48
CA LYS A 530 -20.15 -20.75 -9.53
C LYS A 530 -18.63 -20.62 -9.38
N LEU A 531 -17.91 -20.45 -10.48
CA LEU A 531 -16.45 -20.27 -10.45
C LEU A 531 -16.03 -18.93 -9.83
N ALA A 532 -16.85 -17.89 -9.94
CA ALA A 532 -16.56 -16.60 -9.32
C ALA A 532 -16.55 -16.66 -7.78
N THR A 533 -17.28 -17.62 -7.19
CA THR A 533 -17.26 -17.83 -5.73
C THR A 533 -15.89 -18.29 -5.20
N LEU A 534 -14.97 -18.68 -6.08
CA LEU A 534 -13.58 -19.05 -5.75
C LEU A 534 -12.61 -17.86 -5.76
N TRP A 535 -13.08 -16.63 -5.95
CA TRP A 535 -12.18 -15.46 -6.00
C TRP A 535 -11.29 -15.33 -4.77
N TRP A 536 -11.80 -15.67 -3.58
CA TRP A 536 -11.03 -15.66 -2.33
C TRP A 536 -9.72 -16.47 -2.45
N ALA A 537 -9.70 -17.52 -3.25
CA ALA A 537 -8.55 -18.43 -3.40
C ALA A 537 -7.33 -17.77 -4.09
N ARG A 538 -7.55 -16.66 -4.82
CA ARG A 538 -6.48 -15.91 -5.53
C ARG A 538 -5.80 -14.84 -4.68
N ILE A 539 -6.43 -14.36 -3.60
CA ILE A 539 -6.09 -13.09 -2.95
C ILE A 539 -4.98 -13.29 -1.92
N PRO A 540 -3.73 -12.86 -2.20
CA PRO A 540 -2.62 -13.02 -1.27
C PRO A 540 -2.78 -12.13 -0.02
N HIS A 541 -3.59 -11.07 -0.10
CA HIS A 541 -3.81 -10.13 1.00
C HIS A 541 -4.47 -10.77 2.22
N PHE A 542 -5.22 -11.87 2.07
CA PHE A 542 -5.79 -12.61 3.20
C PHE A 542 -4.74 -13.28 4.10
N TYR A 543 -3.47 -13.31 3.65
CA TYR A 543 -2.32 -13.72 4.46
C TYR A 543 -1.58 -12.53 5.10
N MET A 544 -2.13 -11.31 5.03
CA MET A 544 -1.54 -10.07 5.57
C MET A 544 -2.26 -9.52 6.80
N ASN A 545 -3.10 -10.33 7.43
CA ASN A 545 -3.77 -10.06 8.71
C ASN A 545 -4.45 -8.69 8.81
N PHE A 546 -5.61 -8.56 8.18
CA PHE A 546 -6.43 -7.34 8.16
C PHE A 546 -5.72 -6.11 7.55
N TYR A 547 -5.07 -6.30 6.42
CA TYR A 547 -4.35 -5.21 5.75
C TYR A 547 -5.26 -4.34 4.87
N VAL A 548 -6.20 -4.97 4.13
CA VAL A 548 -6.88 -4.38 2.96
C VAL A 548 -7.77 -3.17 3.28
N TYR A 549 -8.30 -3.06 4.49
CA TYR A 549 -9.16 -1.92 4.87
C TYR A 549 -8.45 -0.57 4.75
N LYS A 550 -7.12 -0.55 4.84
CA LYS A 550 -6.30 0.66 4.77
C LYS A 550 -6.38 1.37 3.43
N TYR A 551 -6.62 0.63 2.35
CA TYR A 551 -6.85 1.23 1.03
C TYR A 551 -8.09 2.13 1.03
N ALA A 552 -9.19 1.61 1.54
CA ALA A 552 -10.45 2.34 1.59
C ALA A 552 -10.42 3.52 2.57
N THR A 553 -9.79 3.34 3.74
CA THR A 553 -9.64 4.43 4.72
C THR A 553 -8.77 5.56 4.19
N SER A 554 -7.68 5.24 3.48
CA SER A 554 -6.79 6.23 2.88
C SER A 554 -7.48 7.04 1.78
N MET A 555 -8.22 6.37 0.87
CA MET A 555 -8.99 7.03 -0.17
C MET A 555 -10.08 7.94 0.40
N ALA A 556 -10.81 7.48 1.42
CA ALA A 556 -11.84 8.29 2.08
C ALA A 556 -11.24 9.51 2.80
N ALA A 557 -10.11 9.32 3.48
CA ALA A 557 -9.40 10.41 4.13
C ALA A 557 -8.87 11.43 3.12
N ALA A 558 -8.25 10.98 2.03
CA ALA A 558 -7.74 11.85 0.97
C ALA A 558 -8.86 12.67 0.31
N ASN A 559 -10.01 12.06 0.03
CA ASN A 559 -11.17 12.78 -0.52
C ASN A 559 -11.68 13.88 0.42
N GLU A 560 -11.70 13.65 1.73
CA GLU A 560 -12.10 14.68 2.70
C GLU A 560 -11.03 15.79 2.79
N VAL A 561 -9.75 15.44 2.74
CA VAL A 561 -8.63 16.40 2.66
C VAL A 561 -8.77 17.28 1.41
N VAL A 562 -9.03 16.70 0.23
CA VAL A 562 -9.23 17.45 -1.03
C VAL A 562 -10.39 18.44 -0.88
N LYS A 563 -11.52 18.02 -0.31
CA LYS A 563 -12.66 18.93 -0.04
C LYS A 563 -12.29 20.10 0.87
N ASN A 564 -11.44 19.85 1.88
CA ASN A 564 -10.97 20.91 2.77
C ASN A 564 -10.03 21.87 2.04
N ILE A 565 -9.11 21.35 1.22
CA ILE A 565 -8.20 22.16 0.39
C ILE A 565 -9.00 23.03 -0.59
N GLU A 566 -10.01 22.49 -1.27
CA GLU A 566 -10.86 23.24 -2.21
C GLU A 566 -11.67 24.35 -1.52
N LYS A 567 -11.92 24.25 -0.21
CA LYS A 567 -12.51 25.30 0.63
C LYS A 567 -11.50 26.32 1.17
N GLY A 568 -10.20 26.16 0.85
CA GLY A 568 -9.12 27.05 1.28
C GLY A 568 -8.42 26.63 2.58
N ASP A 569 -8.75 25.48 3.17
CA ASP A 569 -8.14 24.99 4.43
C ASP A 569 -6.94 24.05 4.14
N THR A 570 -5.94 24.56 3.42
CA THR A 570 -4.72 23.82 3.08
C THR A 570 -3.77 23.70 4.28
N ALA A 571 -3.80 24.65 5.21
CA ALA A 571 -2.86 24.68 6.34
C ALA A 571 -2.92 23.40 7.19
N LYS A 572 -4.09 22.85 7.46
CA LYS A 572 -4.27 21.61 8.22
C LYS A 572 -3.63 20.41 7.52
N TYR A 573 -3.72 20.36 6.20
CA TYR A 573 -3.07 19.31 5.42
C TYR A 573 -1.54 19.41 5.49
N ILE A 574 -0.98 20.61 5.42
CA ILE A 574 0.47 20.80 5.59
C ILE A 574 0.94 20.37 6.99
N GLU A 575 0.16 20.65 8.04
CA GLU A 575 0.48 20.16 9.39
C GLU A 575 0.40 18.62 9.50
N PHE A 576 -0.53 17.99 8.80
CA PHE A 576 -0.57 16.52 8.65
C PHE A 576 0.71 15.99 8.00
N LEU A 577 1.17 16.58 6.88
CA LEU A 577 2.38 16.16 6.18
C LEU A 577 3.66 16.28 7.04
N LYS A 578 3.66 17.17 8.01
CA LYS A 578 4.78 17.38 8.95
C LYS A 578 4.77 16.41 10.14
N ALA A 579 3.67 15.72 10.38
CA ALA A 579 3.44 15.06 11.67
C ALA A 579 4.22 13.76 11.86
N GLY A 580 4.49 12.98 10.80
CA GLY A 580 5.11 11.66 10.92
C GLY A 580 4.40 10.80 11.97
N SER A 581 5.17 10.16 12.85
CA SER A 581 4.67 9.38 14.00
C SER A 581 4.75 10.13 15.34
N SER A 582 4.67 11.47 15.31
CA SER A 582 4.65 12.29 16.53
C SER A 582 3.37 12.15 17.35
N ASP A 583 2.35 11.51 16.80
CA ASP A 583 1.08 11.18 17.43
C ASP A 583 0.51 9.89 16.79
N TYR A 584 -0.56 9.34 17.37
CA TYR A 584 -1.26 8.18 16.80
C TYR A 584 -1.89 8.51 15.45
N PRO A 585 -1.92 7.56 14.49
CA PRO A 585 -2.38 7.81 13.12
C PRO A 585 -3.77 8.48 13.03
N ILE A 586 -4.70 8.08 13.90
CA ILE A 586 -6.05 8.68 13.97
C ILE A 586 -5.98 10.16 14.40
N ASN A 587 -5.12 10.49 15.34
CA ASN A 587 -4.95 11.87 15.81
C ASN A 587 -4.25 12.72 14.74
N VAL A 588 -3.29 12.13 14.03
CA VAL A 588 -2.60 12.79 12.89
C VAL A 588 -3.61 13.13 11.79
N LEU A 589 -4.55 12.22 11.45
CA LEU A 589 -5.62 12.53 10.50
C LEU A 589 -6.58 13.60 10.99
N LYS A 590 -6.88 13.65 12.29
CA LYS A 590 -7.70 14.73 12.87
C LYS A 590 -7.06 16.10 12.71
N LYS A 591 -5.72 16.20 12.68
CA LYS A 591 -5.01 17.46 12.35
C LYS A 591 -5.31 17.92 10.93
N ALA A 592 -5.48 17.00 9.97
CA ALA A 592 -5.94 17.29 8.62
C ALA A 592 -7.46 17.58 8.53
N GLY A 593 -8.19 17.59 9.64
CA GLY A 593 -9.64 17.76 9.68
C GLY A 593 -10.44 16.51 9.34
N VAL A 594 -9.83 15.32 9.41
CA VAL A 594 -10.47 14.05 9.05
C VAL A 594 -10.61 13.15 10.28
N ASP A 595 -11.84 12.77 10.63
CA ASP A 595 -12.12 11.82 11.71
C ASP A 595 -12.60 10.47 11.15
N MET A 596 -11.66 9.53 11.02
CA MET A 596 -11.95 8.17 10.53
C MET A 596 -12.66 7.29 11.57
N THR A 597 -12.88 7.77 12.80
CA THR A 597 -13.71 7.04 13.78
C THR A 597 -15.21 7.20 13.52
N SER A 598 -15.59 8.10 12.59
CA SER A 598 -16.97 8.28 12.10
C SER A 598 -17.13 7.69 10.70
N THR A 599 -18.38 7.47 10.26
CA THR A 599 -18.68 7.03 8.90
C THR A 599 -18.57 8.15 7.86
N LYS A 600 -18.58 9.42 8.30
CA LYS A 600 -18.72 10.60 7.44
C LYS A 600 -17.72 10.70 6.29
N PRO A 601 -16.39 10.45 6.46
CA PRO A 601 -15.45 10.53 5.34
C PRO A 601 -15.78 9.51 4.25
N VAL A 602 -16.19 8.30 4.64
CA VAL A 602 -16.56 7.22 3.72
C VAL A 602 -17.91 7.53 3.04
N ASP A 603 -18.92 7.98 3.79
CA ASP A 603 -20.22 8.39 3.25
C ASP A 603 -20.06 9.50 2.21
N ASN A 604 -19.19 10.48 2.48
CA ASN A 604 -18.90 11.58 1.56
C ASN A 604 -18.23 11.09 0.26
N LEU A 605 -17.27 10.18 0.36
CA LEU A 605 -16.60 9.61 -0.82
C LEU A 605 -17.60 8.82 -1.68
N LEU A 606 -18.44 7.98 -1.05
CA LEU A 606 -19.37 7.14 -1.80
C LEU A 606 -20.55 7.92 -2.37
N THR A 607 -20.96 9.02 -1.73
CA THR A 607 -21.90 9.98 -2.32
C THR A 607 -21.29 10.63 -3.57
N TYR A 608 -20.02 11.02 -3.51
CA TYR A 608 -19.28 11.55 -4.66
C TYR A 608 -19.18 10.51 -5.79
N PHE A 609 -18.87 9.23 -5.47
CA PHE A 609 -18.91 8.14 -6.45
C PHE A 609 -20.27 8.07 -7.16
N GLY A 610 -21.37 8.16 -6.41
CA GLY A 610 -22.72 8.19 -6.99
C GLY A 610 -22.93 9.35 -7.98
N GLN A 611 -22.43 10.54 -7.65
CA GLN A 611 -22.48 11.73 -8.52
C GLN A 611 -21.66 11.54 -9.80
N LEU A 612 -20.49 10.92 -9.71
CA LEU A 612 -19.67 10.60 -10.89
C LEU A 612 -20.39 9.61 -11.82
N VAL A 613 -21.04 8.58 -11.27
CA VAL A 613 -21.84 7.63 -12.05
C VAL A 613 -23.03 8.32 -12.73
N ASP A 614 -23.70 9.26 -12.03
CA ASP A 614 -24.80 10.07 -12.60
C ASP A 614 -24.33 10.89 -13.80
N GLU A 615 -23.15 11.50 -13.68
CA GLU A 615 -22.57 12.29 -14.76
C GLU A 615 -22.18 11.43 -15.96
N MET A 616 -21.58 10.25 -15.73
CA MET A 616 -21.29 9.29 -16.80
C MET A 616 -22.56 8.88 -17.53
N GLU A 617 -23.64 8.53 -16.81
CA GLU A 617 -24.92 8.14 -17.40
C GLU A 617 -25.49 9.27 -18.26
N LYS A 618 -25.42 10.52 -17.81
CA LYS A 618 -25.87 11.70 -18.55
C LYS A 618 -25.13 11.89 -19.89
N ILE A 619 -23.79 11.75 -19.86
CA ILE A 619 -22.96 11.89 -21.06
C ILE A 619 -23.26 10.75 -22.04
N LEU A 620 -23.37 9.51 -21.56
CA LEU A 620 -23.67 8.34 -22.40
C LEU A 620 -25.05 8.43 -23.06
N LYS A 621 -26.08 8.94 -22.35
CA LYS A 621 -27.40 9.25 -22.92
C LYS A 621 -27.33 10.32 -24.01
N LYS A 622 -26.57 11.42 -23.77
CA LYS A 622 -26.34 12.47 -24.75
C LYS A 622 -25.69 11.94 -26.04
N GLN A 623 -24.80 10.95 -25.89
CA GLN A 623 -24.11 10.28 -27.01
C GLN A 623 -24.96 9.17 -27.68
N GLY A 624 -26.17 8.88 -27.18
CA GLY A 624 -27.01 7.80 -27.69
C GLY A 624 -26.47 6.38 -27.50
N LYS A 625 -25.61 6.20 -26.47
CA LYS A 625 -25.02 4.90 -26.15
C LYS A 625 -25.87 4.07 -25.17
N ILE A 626 -26.84 4.69 -24.52
CA ILE A 626 -27.85 4.07 -23.64
C ILE A 626 -29.18 4.80 -23.71
#